data_5e5d61a40ee09da2de8a83f53e289e9d
#
_entry.id   5e5d61a40ee09da2de8a83f53e289e9d
#
_cell.length_a   1.000
_cell.length_b   1.000
_cell.length_c   1.000
_cell.angle_alpha   90.00
_cell.angle_beta   90.00
_cell.angle_gamma   90.00
#
_symmetry.space_group_name_H-M   'P 1'
#
loop_
_entity.id
_entity.type
_entity.pdbx_description
1 polymer ?
#
loop_
_entity_poly.entity_id
_entity_poly.type
_entity_poly.pdbx_seq_one_letter_code
_entity_poly.pdbx_strand_id
1 'polypeptide(L)'
;SVVIPREKHRPEAYFAEGDAQFVVSPGALDMSGLIITPREEDFRKLTEEKALSLLQECGVSEEKMNAIIAKLKASKDAEDAAEASSTLYNKGKQPDVTVGIVSAQKIHFSLNKPYLAKGEKVLGEQVVEFSEGGVLWNGNQYSKLTFHPQSADASFSLSDVTIGVNFHWERKETQTFLGTLRFVVESDKIVAINELPVEKYLESVISSEMSATSSLELLKAHAVISRSWLLAQMKKRREVAESGNNFFSFTKKEDTLIRWYDREDHTLFDVCADDHCQRYQGIT
;
A
#
# COMPACT_ATOMS: atom_id res chain seq x y z
N SER A 1 -3.75 -15.70 0.85
CA SER A 1 -2.71 -15.04 1.67
C SER A 1 -1.55 -15.99 1.86
N VAL A 2 -0.33 -15.48 1.74
CA VAL A 2 0.88 -16.23 2.14
C VAL A 2 1.20 -15.82 3.57
N VAL A 3 1.17 -16.80 4.49
CA VAL A 3 1.53 -16.59 5.89
C VAL A 3 2.86 -17.28 6.12
N ILE A 4 3.88 -16.50 6.49
CA ILE A 4 5.20 -17.00 6.84
C ILE A 4 5.41 -16.76 8.34
N PRO A 5 5.05 -17.72 9.19
CA PRO A 5 5.17 -17.55 10.62
C PRO A 5 6.64 -17.58 11.05
N ARG A 6 6.97 -16.73 12.02
CA ARG A 6 8.31 -16.66 12.60
C ARG A 6 8.25 -16.83 14.12
N GLU A 7 9.23 -17.51 14.66
CA GLU A 7 9.41 -17.67 16.10
C GLU A 7 10.29 -16.56 16.66
N LYS A 8 11.35 -16.18 15.93
CA LYS A 8 12.25 -15.06 16.27
C LYS A 8 12.16 -13.95 15.24
N HIS A 9 12.21 -12.72 15.69
CA HIS A 9 12.25 -11.57 14.79
C HIS A 9 13.60 -11.42 14.09
N ARG A 10 14.69 -11.77 14.78
CA ARG A 10 16.07 -11.69 14.31
C ARG A 10 16.86 -12.89 14.81
N PRO A 11 17.84 -13.39 14.03
CA PRO A 11 18.74 -14.46 14.47
C PRO A 11 19.71 -13.96 15.53
N GLU A 12 20.30 -14.85 16.31
CA GLU A 12 21.28 -14.53 17.35
C GLU A 12 22.50 -13.82 16.78
N ALA A 13 22.91 -14.19 15.58
CA ALA A 13 24.02 -13.54 14.88
C ALA A 13 23.78 -12.02 14.66
N TYR A 14 22.54 -11.53 14.66
CA TYR A 14 22.24 -10.09 14.57
C TYR A 14 22.76 -9.34 15.82
N PHE A 15 22.67 -9.95 16.98
CA PHE A 15 23.04 -9.35 18.27
C PHE A 15 24.46 -9.66 18.71
N ALA A 16 25.20 -10.48 17.94
CA ALA A 16 26.58 -10.77 18.21
C ALA A 16 27.49 -9.54 18.03
N GLU A 17 28.69 -9.58 18.58
CA GLU A 17 29.66 -8.49 18.48
C GLU A 17 30.84 -8.90 17.56
N GLY A 18 31.50 -7.89 16.98
CA GLY A 18 32.69 -8.07 16.14
C GLY A 18 32.41 -8.93 14.89
N ASP A 19 33.36 -9.78 14.54
CA ASP A 19 33.31 -10.63 13.33
C ASP A 19 32.17 -11.66 13.33
N ALA A 20 31.62 -11.96 14.50
CA ALA A 20 30.49 -12.88 14.63
C ALA A 20 29.15 -12.21 14.30
N GLN A 21 29.10 -10.88 14.26
CA GLN A 21 27.89 -10.16 13.93
C GLN A 21 27.52 -10.35 12.46
N PHE A 22 26.22 -10.58 12.22
CA PHE A 22 25.65 -10.68 10.88
C PHE A 22 24.33 -9.89 10.84
N VAL A 23 24.34 -8.72 10.18
CA VAL A 23 23.19 -7.82 10.15
C VAL A 23 22.20 -8.26 9.09
N VAL A 24 21.20 -9.02 9.52
CA VAL A 24 20.07 -9.45 8.73
C VAL A 24 18.83 -9.43 9.61
N SER A 25 17.71 -9.01 9.05
CA SER A 25 16.42 -9.03 9.75
C SER A 25 15.39 -9.69 8.84
N PRO A 26 15.32 -11.04 8.86
CA PRO A 26 14.48 -11.80 7.95
C PRO A 26 13.03 -11.33 8.01
N GLY A 27 12.59 -10.62 6.99
CA GLY A 27 11.22 -10.19 6.76
C GLY A 27 10.46 -11.19 5.90
N ALA A 28 9.31 -10.78 5.38
CA ALA A 28 8.52 -11.61 4.48
C ALA A 28 9.28 -11.94 3.18
N LEU A 29 10.07 -10.99 2.65
CA LEU A 29 10.90 -11.18 1.46
C LEU A 29 12.03 -12.19 1.71
N ASP A 30 12.75 -12.04 2.83
CA ASP A 30 13.84 -12.95 3.18
C ASP A 30 13.34 -14.38 3.36
N MET A 31 12.22 -14.55 4.04
CA MET A 31 11.58 -15.86 4.24
C MET A 31 11.05 -16.47 2.94
N SER A 32 10.83 -15.68 1.89
CA SER A 32 10.47 -16.14 0.55
C SER A 32 11.67 -16.42 -0.37
N GLY A 33 12.90 -16.27 0.14
CA GLY A 33 14.13 -16.62 -0.55
C GLY A 33 14.99 -15.46 -1.06
N LEU A 34 14.61 -14.21 -0.75
CA LEU A 34 15.42 -13.02 -1.04
C LEU A 34 16.00 -12.46 0.25
N ILE A 35 17.27 -12.75 0.54
CA ILE A 35 17.94 -12.26 1.76
C ILE A 35 18.56 -10.89 1.48
N ILE A 36 18.22 -9.90 2.30
CA ILE A 36 18.76 -8.55 2.24
C ILE A 36 19.83 -8.39 3.32
N THR A 37 21.06 -8.17 2.90
CA THR A 37 22.20 -7.84 3.77
C THR A 37 22.61 -6.40 3.54
N PRO A 38 22.35 -5.47 4.49
CA PRO A 38 22.61 -4.04 4.30
C PRO A 38 24.10 -3.70 4.30
N ARG A 39 24.97 -4.57 4.81
CA ARG A 39 26.42 -4.37 4.84
C ARG A 39 27.11 -5.25 3.80
N GLU A 40 28.09 -4.69 3.07
CA GLU A 40 28.85 -5.41 2.06
C GLU A 40 29.63 -6.61 2.65
N GLU A 41 30.15 -6.46 3.86
CA GLU A 41 30.85 -7.52 4.56
C GLU A 41 29.95 -8.73 4.86
N ASP A 42 28.69 -8.52 5.21
CA ASP A 42 27.71 -9.58 5.44
C ASP A 42 27.32 -10.25 4.12
N PHE A 43 27.17 -9.47 3.05
CA PHE A 43 26.93 -10.01 1.72
C PHE A 43 28.04 -10.96 1.28
N ARG A 44 29.31 -10.60 1.49
CA ARG A 44 30.47 -11.43 1.15
C ARG A 44 30.59 -12.68 2.01
N LYS A 45 30.09 -12.65 3.25
CA LYS A 45 30.08 -13.79 4.18
C LYS A 45 28.85 -14.70 4.00
N LEU A 46 27.86 -14.30 3.16
CA LEU A 46 26.63 -15.05 2.95
C LEU A 46 26.89 -16.26 2.05
N THR A 47 26.73 -17.46 2.63
CA THR A 47 26.71 -18.73 1.90
C THR A 47 25.32 -19.32 1.94
N GLU A 48 25.03 -20.31 1.11
CA GLU A 48 23.75 -21.04 1.11
C GLU A 48 23.48 -21.66 2.49
N GLU A 49 24.48 -22.30 3.10
CA GLU A 49 24.37 -22.90 4.43
C GLU A 49 24.07 -21.83 5.50
N LYS A 50 24.75 -20.69 5.42
CA LYS A 50 24.51 -19.58 6.34
C LYS A 50 23.11 -19.00 6.18
N ALA A 51 22.66 -18.81 4.95
CA ALA A 51 21.31 -18.36 4.63
C ALA A 51 20.26 -19.31 5.21
N LEU A 52 20.41 -20.60 4.95
CA LEU A 52 19.49 -21.63 5.45
C LEU A 52 19.45 -21.65 6.98
N SER A 53 20.60 -21.60 7.65
CA SER A 53 20.69 -21.55 9.11
C SER A 53 19.96 -20.34 9.70
N LEU A 54 20.14 -19.15 9.12
CA LEU A 54 19.47 -17.92 9.58
C LEU A 54 17.96 -17.98 9.42
N LEU A 55 17.48 -18.52 8.30
CA LEU A 55 16.05 -18.67 8.03
C LEU A 55 15.42 -19.74 8.92
N GLN A 56 16.11 -20.87 9.14
CA GLN A 56 15.64 -21.93 10.04
C GLN A 56 15.55 -21.44 11.49
N GLU A 57 16.52 -20.64 11.93
CA GLU A 57 16.52 -20.09 13.29
C GLU A 57 15.33 -19.14 13.54
N CYS A 58 14.97 -18.34 12.51
CA CYS A 58 13.86 -17.41 12.59
C CYS A 58 12.50 -18.06 12.30
N GLY A 59 12.48 -19.18 11.62
CA GLY A 59 11.26 -19.94 11.28
C GLY A 59 10.64 -20.65 12.47
N VAL A 60 9.42 -21.10 12.31
CA VAL A 60 8.74 -21.96 13.27
C VAL A 60 9.06 -23.44 12.99
N SER A 61 9.05 -24.26 14.02
CA SER A 61 9.17 -25.72 13.88
C SER A 61 8.03 -26.30 13.04
N GLU A 62 8.27 -27.48 12.43
CA GLU A 62 7.26 -28.19 11.63
C GLU A 62 5.98 -28.47 12.45
N GLU A 63 6.14 -28.83 13.73
CA GLU A 63 5.03 -29.07 14.64
C GLU A 63 4.17 -27.81 14.84
N LYS A 64 4.83 -26.66 15.10
CA LYS A 64 4.14 -25.37 15.23
C LYS A 64 3.49 -24.94 13.92
N MET A 65 4.15 -25.20 12.78
CA MET A 65 3.59 -24.93 11.45
C MET A 65 2.31 -25.73 11.23
N ASN A 66 2.32 -27.03 11.53
CA ASN A 66 1.14 -27.88 11.40
C ASN A 66 -0.01 -27.45 12.32
N ALA A 67 0.31 -26.99 13.54
CA ALA A 67 -0.68 -26.44 14.46
C ALA A 67 -1.30 -25.12 13.94
N ILE A 68 -0.47 -24.24 13.34
CA ILE A 68 -0.94 -23.00 12.68
C ILE A 68 -1.85 -23.33 11.50
N ILE A 69 -1.44 -24.27 10.63
CA ILE A 69 -2.24 -24.72 9.48
C ILE A 69 -3.59 -25.28 9.94
N ALA A 70 -3.60 -26.10 11.00
CA ALA A 70 -4.85 -26.65 11.54
C ALA A 70 -5.78 -25.54 12.07
N LYS A 71 -5.23 -24.55 12.81
CA LYS A 71 -5.99 -23.39 13.30
C LYS A 71 -6.52 -22.53 12.15
N LEU A 72 -5.71 -22.29 11.10
CA LEU A 72 -6.14 -21.53 9.91
C LEU A 72 -7.25 -22.24 9.12
N LYS A 73 -7.18 -23.57 9.01
CA LYS A 73 -8.27 -24.36 8.37
C LYS A 73 -9.55 -24.27 9.18
N ALA A 74 -9.49 -24.41 10.51
CA ALA A 74 -10.65 -24.29 11.39
C ALA A 74 -11.25 -22.88 11.39
N SER A 75 -10.42 -21.83 11.30
CA SER A 75 -10.91 -20.44 11.19
C SER A 75 -11.51 -20.14 9.83
N LYS A 76 -10.99 -20.76 8.74
CA LYS A 76 -11.56 -20.62 7.40
C LYS A 76 -12.99 -21.15 7.33
N ASP A 77 -13.26 -22.27 7.95
CA ASP A 77 -14.62 -22.83 8.01
C ASP A 77 -15.59 -21.92 8.80
N ALA A 78 -15.06 -21.17 9.78
CA ALA A 78 -15.83 -20.16 10.53
C ALA A 78 -15.96 -18.82 9.77
N GLU A 79 -14.94 -18.42 9.00
CA GLU A 79 -14.95 -17.23 8.16
C GLU A 79 -15.83 -17.40 6.92
N ASP A 80 -15.84 -18.58 6.29
CA ASP A 80 -16.75 -18.89 5.17
C ASP A 80 -18.23 -18.75 5.59
N ALA A 81 -18.53 -18.97 6.87
CA ALA A 81 -19.85 -18.71 7.45
C ALA A 81 -20.12 -17.23 7.75
N ALA A 82 -19.07 -16.43 8.06
CA ALA A 82 -19.15 -15.00 8.33
C ALA A 82 -19.03 -14.16 7.02
N GLU A 83 -18.32 -14.66 6.00
CA GLU A 83 -18.15 -14.01 4.68
C GLU A 83 -19.48 -13.91 3.90
N ALA A 84 -20.47 -14.72 4.22
CA ALA A 84 -21.83 -14.55 3.70
C ALA A 84 -22.47 -13.20 4.07
N SER A 85 -21.91 -12.46 5.03
CA SER A 85 -22.41 -11.14 5.47
C SER A 85 -21.48 -9.96 5.16
N SER A 86 -20.28 -10.19 4.63
CA SER A 86 -19.32 -9.12 4.34
C SER A 86 -19.59 -8.50 2.96
N THR A 87 -20.07 -7.26 2.96
CA THR A 87 -20.31 -6.43 1.75
C THR A 87 -19.01 -5.98 1.06
N LEU A 88 -17.83 -6.43 1.49
CA LEU A 88 -16.54 -6.04 0.94
C LEU A 88 -16.30 -6.53 -0.48
N TYR A 89 -16.89 -7.68 -0.84
CA TYR A 89 -16.71 -8.29 -2.15
C TYR A 89 -18.07 -8.73 -2.70
N ASN A 90 -18.65 -7.94 -3.58
CA ASN A 90 -19.62 -8.48 -4.52
C ASN A 90 -18.92 -9.58 -5.32
N LYS A 91 -19.35 -10.83 -5.17
CA LYS A 91 -18.82 -11.97 -5.91
C LYS A 91 -18.65 -11.61 -7.39
N GLY A 92 -17.40 -11.52 -7.86
CA GLY A 92 -17.06 -11.26 -9.24
C GLY A 92 -16.76 -9.80 -9.62
N LYS A 93 -16.85 -8.83 -8.68
CA LYS A 93 -16.44 -7.44 -8.95
C LYS A 93 -15.18 -7.07 -8.17
N GLN A 94 -14.17 -6.62 -8.90
CA GLN A 94 -12.93 -6.10 -8.33
C GLN A 94 -13.24 -4.83 -7.50
N PRO A 95 -12.72 -4.68 -6.27
CA PRO A 95 -12.87 -3.45 -5.49
C PRO A 95 -12.05 -2.31 -6.08
N ASP A 96 -12.49 -1.08 -5.86
CA ASP A 96 -11.71 0.13 -6.12
C ASP A 96 -10.95 0.56 -4.87
N VAL A 97 -9.76 1.11 -5.07
CA VAL A 97 -8.92 1.72 -4.03
C VAL A 97 -8.85 3.22 -4.23
N THR A 98 -8.80 3.97 -3.13
CA THR A 98 -8.59 5.42 -3.13
C THR A 98 -7.17 5.74 -2.67
N VAL A 99 -6.43 6.49 -3.50
CA VAL A 99 -5.02 6.80 -3.29
C VAL A 99 -4.82 8.31 -3.18
N GLY A 100 -4.35 8.79 -2.03
CA GLY A 100 -3.95 10.18 -1.86
C GLY A 100 -2.62 10.44 -2.55
N ILE A 101 -2.59 11.41 -3.51
CA ILE A 101 -1.40 11.65 -4.33
C ILE A 101 -0.63 12.90 -3.86
N VAL A 102 -1.31 14.02 -3.76
CA VAL A 102 -0.69 15.30 -3.40
C VAL A 102 -1.65 16.15 -2.59
N SER A 103 -1.11 16.94 -1.66
CA SER A 103 -1.85 17.90 -0.84
C SER A 103 -1.21 19.28 -0.99
N ALA A 104 -1.97 20.26 -1.49
CA ALA A 104 -1.49 21.63 -1.68
C ALA A 104 -2.64 22.64 -1.64
N GLN A 105 -2.34 23.94 -1.49
CA GLN A 105 -3.35 25.00 -1.61
C GLN A 105 -3.80 25.21 -3.06
N LYS A 106 -2.95 24.87 -4.02
CA LYS A 106 -3.23 24.97 -5.45
C LYS A 106 -2.63 23.75 -6.16
N ILE A 107 -3.42 23.11 -7.01
CA ILE A 107 -3.01 21.93 -7.77
C ILE A 107 -3.28 22.16 -9.25
N HIS A 108 -2.24 22.04 -10.05
CA HIS A 108 -2.30 22.03 -11.52
C HIS A 108 -2.37 20.60 -12.02
N PHE A 109 -3.27 20.36 -12.95
CA PHE A 109 -3.41 19.05 -13.57
C PHE A 109 -3.89 19.14 -15.01
N SER A 110 -3.66 18.10 -15.78
CA SER A 110 -4.11 17.99 -17.16
C SER A 110 -4.97 16.72 -17.34
N LEU A 111 -6.09 16.87 -18.00
CA LEU A 111 -6.94 15.74 -18.41
C LEU A 111 -6.55 15.35 -19.84
N ASN A 112 -5.86 14.22 -20.00
CA ASN A 112 -5.29 13.78 -21.27
C ASN A 112 -6.34 13.23 -22.26
N LYS A 113 -7.52 12.86 -21.73
CA LYS A 113 -8.74 12.48 -22.47
C LYS A 113 -9.96 13.10 -21.79
N PRO A 114 -11.15 13.04 -22.41
CA PRO A 114 -12.34 13.63 -21.82
C PRO A 114 -12.74 13.01 -20.47
N TYR A 115 -13.02 13.87 -19.51
CA TYR A 115 -13.63 13.57 -18.23
C TYR A 115 -14.97 14.28 -18.08
N LEU A 116 -15.84 13.78 -17.22
CA LEU A 116 -17.09 14.42 -16.81
C LEU A 116 -16.94 14.97 -15.40
N ALA A 117 -17.19 16.27 -15.20
CA ALA A 117 -17.23 16.90 -13.89
C ALA A 117 -18.44 17.85 -13.81
N LYS A 118 -19.24 17.72 -12.76
CA LYS A 118 -20.46 18.57 -12.56
C LYS A 118 -21.40 18.61 -13.76
N GLY A 119 -21.47 17.54 -14.55
CA GLY A 119 -22.31 17.47 -15.76
C GLY A 119 -21.65 18.02 -17.03
N GLU A 120 -20.45 18.58 -16.92
CA GLU A 120 -19.70 19.15 -18.05
C GLU A 120 -18.57 18.22 -18.51
N LYS A 121 -18.35 18.19 -19.81
CA LYS A 121 -17.22 17.47 -20.42
C LYS A 121 -15.97 18.34 -20.38
N VAL A 122 -14.92 17.88 -19.74
CA VAL A 122 -13.69 18.64 -19.48
C VAL A 122 -12.49 17.90 -20.07
N LEU A 123 -11.54 18.66 -20.60
CA LEU A 123 -10.31 18.16 -21.23
C LEU A 123 -9.20 19.21 -21.06
N GLY A 124 -7.93 18.77 -21.07
CA GLY A 124 -6.75 19.63 -21.07
C GLY A 124 -6.40 20.19 -19.70
N GLU A 125 -5.64 21.28 -19.70
CA GLU A 125 -5.11 21.92 -18.49
C GLU A 125 -6.20 22.48 -17.59
N GLN A 126 -6.09 22.17 -16.31
CA GLN A 126 -7.01 22.56 -15.26
C GLN A 126 -6.25 23.02 -14.02
N VAL A 127 -6.92 23.78 -13.16
CA VAL A 127 -6.40 24.17 -11.86
C VAL A 127 -7.52 24.16 -10.84
N VAL A 128 -7.20 23.69 -9.64
CA VAL A 128 -8.04 23.84 -8.45
C VAL A 128 -7.29 24.56 -7.35
N GLU A 129 -7.99 25.39 -6.59
CA GLU A 129 -7.41 26.17 -5.49
C GLU A 129 -8.24 25.99 -4.22
N PHE A 130 -7.59 25.98 -3.06
CA PHE A 130 -8.27 26.06 -1.78
C PHE A 130 -8.83 27.48 -1.60
N SER A 131 -10.10 27.58 -1.28
CA SER A 131 -10.77 28.86 -1.00
C SER A 131 -11.89 28.67 0.02
N GLU A 132 -11.82 29.41 1.11
CA GLU A 132 -12.89 29.48 2.12
C GLU A 132 -13.44 28.10 2.57
N GLY A 133 -12.54 27.12 2.76
CA GLY A 133 -12.90 25.77 3.17
C GLY A 133 -13.45 24.87 2.05
N GLY A 134 -13.37 25.29 0.80
CA GLY A 134 -13.82 24.56 -0.38
C GLY A 134 -12.76 24.43 -1.48
N VAL A 135 -13.08 23.64 -2.50
CA VAL A 135 -12.34 23.50 -3.75
C VAL A 135 -12.88 24.51 -4.75
N LEU A 136 -12.11 25.54 -5.07
CA LEU A 136 -12.44 26.51 -6.11
C LEU A 136 -12.02 25.95 -7.48
N TRP A 137 -12.95 25.88 -8.42
CA TRP A 137 -12.74 25.47 -9.80
C TRP A 137 -13.65 26.25 -10.74
N ASN A 138 -13.09 26.83 -11.79
CA ASN A 138 -13.83 27.65 -12.78
C ASN A 138 -14.73 28.73 -12.15
N GLY A 139 -14.23 29.38 -11.08
CA GLY A 139 -14.97 30.43 -10.39
C GLY A 139 -16.09 29.93 -9.44
N ASN A 140 -16.30 28.64 -9.33
CA ASN A 140 -17.27 28.03 -8.42
C ASN A 140 -16.58 27.26 -7.30
N GLN A 141 -17.18 27.29 -6.11
CA GLN A 141 -16.68 26.60 -4.93
C GLN A 141 -17.47 25.31 -4.68
N TYR A 142 -16.75 24.24 -4.37
CA TYR A 142 -17.31 22.91 -4.12
C TYR A 142 -16.76 22.32 -2.83
N SER A 143 -17.57 21.61 -2.06
CA SER A 143 -17.10 20.82 -0.91
C SER A 143 -16.29 19.61 -1.35
N LYS A 144 -16.59 19.10 -2.55
CA LYS A 144 -15.92 17.97 -3.21
C LYS A 144 -16.09 18.11 -4.72
N LEU A 145 -15.00 17.92 -5.45
CA LEU A 145 -14.99 17.96 -6.91
C LEU A 145 -14.44 16.64 -7.46
N THR A 146 -15.16 16.01 -8.39
CA THR A 146 -14.79 14.71 -8.96
C THR A 146 -14.84 14.77 -10.48
N PHE A 147 -13.79 14.27 -11.11
CA PHE A 147 -13.63 14.09 -12.55
C PHE A 147 -13.73 12.60 -12.88
N HIS A 148 -14.76 12.19 -13.59
CA HIS A 148 -15.01 10.81 -13.98
C HIS A 148 -14.52 10.56 -15.40
N PRO A 149 -13.67 9.54 -15.63
CA PRO A 149 -13.16 9.21 -16.97
C PRO A 149 -14.31 8.81 -17.88
N GLN A 150 -14.25 9.23 -19.15
CA GLN A 150 -15.26 8.86 -20.15
C GLN A 150 -14.84 7.66 -21.01
N SER A 151 -13.64 7.13 -20.80
CA SER A 151 -13.15 5.89 -21.40
C SER A 151 -12.19 5.18 -20.44
N ALA A 152 -12.02 3.87 -20.62
CA ALA A 152 -11.16 3.05 -19.74
C ALA A 152 -9.68 3.43 -19.80
N ASP A 153 -9.25 4.05 -20.89
CA ASP A 153 -7.89 4.52 -21.13
C ASP A 153 -7.74 6.04 -20.89
N ALA A 154 -8.75 6.68 -20.30
CA ALA A 154 -8.66 8.07 -19.91
C ALA A 154 -7.67 8.22 -18.75
N SER A 155 -6.76 9.19 -18.89
CA SER A 155 -5.73 9.50 -17.91
C SER A 155 -5.70 10.98 -17.60
N PHE A 156 -5.15 11.30 -16.43
CA PHE A 156 -4.85 12.66 -16.01
C PHE A 156 -3.42 12.74 -15.49
N SER A 157 -2.81 13.90 -15.63
CA SER A 157 -1.47 14.19 -15.13
C SER A 157 -1.54 15.22 -14.01
N LEU A 158 -0.86 14.98 -12.90
CA LEU A 158 -0.70 15.92 -11.80
C LEU A 158 0.72 16.48 -11.85
N SER A 159 0.85 17.80 -11.78
CA SER A 159 2.14 18.49 -11.71
C SER A 159 2.64 18.55 -10.26
N ASP A 160 3.96 18.66 -10.10
CA ASP A 160 4.63 18.86 -8.79
C ASP A 160 4.31 17.78 -7.74
N VAL A 161 4.08 16.54 -8.17
CA VAL A 161 3.96 15.41 -7.24
C VAL A 161 5.30 15.19 -6.55
N THR A 162 5.32 15.30 -5.22
CA THR A 162 6.53 15.06 -4.44
C THR A 162 6.74 13.57 -4.28
N ILE A 163 7.93 13.09 -4.62
CA ILE A 163 8.37 11.70 -4.50
C ILE A 163 9.45 11.63 -3.44
N GLY A 164 9.37 10.64 -2.54
CA GLY A 164 10.35 10.44 -1.48
C GLY A 164 10.28 11.52 -0.42
N VAL A 165 9.10 11.79 0.09
CA VAL A 165 8.85 12.82 1.10
C VAL A 165 9.78 12.61 2.31
N ASN A 166 10.53 13.66 2.68
CA ASN A 166 11.53 13.67 3.76
C ASN A 166 12.78 12.79 3.52
N PHE A 167 12.97 12.24 2.33
CA PHE A 167 14.23 11.56 1.97
C PHE A 167 15.20 12.52 1.28
N HIS A 168 16.50 12.21 1.34
CA HIS A 168 17.56 13.00 0.71
C HIS A 168 17.46 13.06 -0.83
N TRP A 169 16.64 12.21 -1.44
CA TRP A 169 16.36 12.14 -2.88
C TRP A 169 14.97 12.69 -3.23
N GLU A 170 14.33 13.40 -2.31
CA GLU A 170 13.05 14.07 -2.56
C GLU A 170 13.12 14.94 -3.82
N ARG A 171 12.15 14.78 -4.68
CA ARG A 171 12.03 15.54 -5.93
C ARG A 171 10.56 15.72 -6.31
N LYS A 172 10.29 16.64 -7.22
CA LYS A 172 8.96 16.86 -7.80
C LYS A 172 8.95 16.40 -9.24
N GLU A 173 7.90 15.68 -9.60
CA GLU A 173 7.69 15.18 -10.95
C GLU A 173 6.24 15.38 -11.39
N THR A 174 6.01 15.42 -12.70
CA THR A 174 4.67 15.26 -13.25
C THR A 174 4.39 13.78 -13.41
N GLN A 175 3.30 13.30 -12.78
CA GLN A 175 2.90 11.90 -12.85
C GLN A 175 1.54 11.75 -13.50
N THR A 176 1.35 10.68 -14.26
CA THR A 176 0.13 10.39 -15.01
C THR A 176 -0.59 9.17 -14.41
N PHE A 177 -1.90 9.26 -14.25
CA PHE A 177 -2.73 8.28 -13.58
C PHE A 177 -3.96 7.92 -14.43
N LEU A 178 -4.43 6.69 -14.29
CA LEU A 178 -5.72 6.24 -14.81
C LEU A 178 -6.81 6.39 -13.77
N GLY A 179 -8.07 6.34 -14.19
CA GLY A 179 -9.22 6.29 -13.29
C GLY A 179 -9.80 7.65 -12.92
N THR A 180 -10.52 7.70 -11.82
CA THR A 180 -11.22 8.90 -11.35
C THR A 180 -10.28 9.79 -10.55
N LEU A 181 -10.36 11.11 -10.79
CA LEU A 181 -9.65 12.11 -10.00
C LEU A 181 -10.66 12.87 -9.12
N ARG A 182 -10.37 12.90 -7.82
CA ARG A 182 -11.21 13.57 -6.82
C ARG A 182 -10.40 14.56 -6.00
N PHE A 183 -10.97 15.72 -5.76
CA PHE A 183 -10.42 16.72 -4.87
C PHE A 183 -11.34 16.89 -3.65
N VAL A 184 -10.74 16.87 -2.47
CA VAL A 184 -11.39 17.15 -1.18
C VAL A 184 -10.55 18.12 -0.38
N VAL A 185 -11.14 18.77 0.60
CA VAL A 185 -10.43 19.67 1.52
C VAL A 185 -10.03 18.90 2.77
N GLU A 186 -8.78 19.12 3.20
CA GLU A 186 -8.25 18.70 4.49
C GLU A 186 -7.50 19.88 5.12
N SER A 187 -8.01 20.36 6.25
CA SER A 187 -7.49 21.56 6.91
C SER A 187 -7.55 22.77 5.97
N ASP A 188 -6.43 23.32 5.56
CA ASP A 188 -6.27 24.49 4.67
C ASP A 188 -5.74 24.13 3.29
N LYS A 189 -5.86 22.87 2.88
CA LYS A 189 -5.33 22.33 1.61
C LYS A 189 -6.36 21.50 0.87
N ILE A 190 -6.13 21.34 -0.41
CA ILE A 190 -6.80 20.38 -1.27
C ILE A 190 -5.97 19.11 -1.36
N VAL A 191 -6.61 17.98 -1.20
CA VAL A 191 -6.02 16.65 -1.42
C VAL A 191 -6.53 16.11 -2.75
N ALA A 192 -5.61 15.77 -3.65
CA ALA A 192 -5.90 15.04 -4.87
C ALA A 192 -5.90 13.54 -4.58
N ILE A 193 -7.02 12.90 -4.85
CA ILE A 193 -7.25 11.46 -4.63
C ILE A 193 -7.54 10.80 -5.97
N ASN A 194 -6.79 9.75 -6.28
CA ASN A 194 -7.05 8.88 -7.42
C ASN A 194 -7.91 7.69 -6.95
N GLU A 195 -8.94 7.36 -7.70
CA GLU A 195 -9.79 6.19 -7.45
C GLU A 195 -9.79 5.28 -8.68
N LEU A 196 -9.37 4.03 -8.49
CA LEU A 196 -9.18 3.06 -9.56
C LEU A 196 -9.28 1.62 -9.04
N PRO A 197 -9.49 0.64 -9.94
CA PRO A 197 -9.51 -0.77 -9.57
C PRO A 197 -8.19 -1.23 -8.90
N VAL A 198 -8.30 -2.06 -7.87
CA VAL A 198 -7.15 -2.59 -7.09
C VAL A 198 -6.06 -3.18 -7.99
N GLU A 199 -6.41 -3.95 -9.02
CA GLU A 199 -5.41 -4.56 -9.89
C GLU A 199 -4.65 -3.50 -10.72
N LYS A 200 -5.31 -2.41 -11.12
CA LYS A 200 -4.64 -1.29 -11.82
C LYS A 200 -3.69 -0.52 -10.90
N TYR A 201 -4.05 -0.37 -9.64
CA TYR A 201 -3.15 0.17 -8.62
C TYR A 201 -1.92 -0.72 -8.44
N LEU A 202 -2.10 -2.04 -8.34
CA LEU A 202 -1.02 -3.00 -8.13
C LEU A 202 -0.06 -3.10 -9.32
N GLU A 203 -0.54 -2.94 -10.57
CA GLU A 203 0.32 -2.85 -11.76
C GLU A 203 1.36 -1.74 -11.58
N SER A 204 0.96 -0.57 -11.09
CA SER A 204 1.86 0.54 -10.81
C SER A 204 2.78 0.28 -9.61
N VAL A 205 2.25 -0.24 -8.51
CA VAL A 205 3.05 -0.55 -7.31
C VAL A 205 4.19 -1.51 -7.64
N ILE A 206 3.89 -2.60 -8.35
CA ILE A 206 4.90 -3.61 -8.71
C ILE A 206 6.03 -2.98 -9.54
N SER A 207 5.69 -2.15 -10.52
CA SER A 207 6.67 -1.48 -11.38
C SER A 207 7.43 -0.35 -10.67
N SER A 208 6.85 0.24 -9.63
CA SER A 208 7.45 1.34 -8.87
C SER A 208 8.37 0.86 -7.74
N GLU A 209 8.08 -0.29 -7.15
CA GLU A 209 8.86 -0.86 -6.03
C GLU A 209 9.92 -1.86 -6.48
N MET A 210 9.67 -2.57 -7.57
CA MET A 210 10.59 -3.60 -8.09
C MET A 210 11.08 -3.26 -9.49
N SER A 211 12.32 -3.64 -9.80
CA SER A 211 12.84 -3.51 -11.15
C SER A 211 12.08 -4.40 -12.13
N ALA A 212 11.76 -3.89 -13.32
CA ALA A 212 11.16 -4.67 -14.40
C ALA A 212 12.06 -5.85 -14.87
N THR A 213 13.35 -5.81 -14.53
CA THR A 213 14.32 -6.88 -14.82
C THR A 213 14.38 -7.95 -13.75
N SER A 214 13.62 -7.82 -12.68
CA SER A 214 13.51 -8.83 -11.62
C SER A 214 12.92 -10.13 -12.15
N SER A 215 13.23 -11.26 -11.50
CA SER A 215 12.68 -12.55 -11.92
C SER A 215 11.15 -12.56 -11.87
N LEU A 216 10.53 -13.25 -12.81
CA LEU A 216 9.07 -13.35 -12.87
C LEU A 216 8.47 -13.89 -11.55
N GLU A 217 9.15 -14.83 -10.91
CA GLU A 217 8.69 -15.44 -9.65
C GLU A 217 8.73 -14.43 -8.50
N LEU A 218 9.74 -13.55 -8.45
CA LEU A 218 9.80 -12.46 -7.49
C LEU A 218 8.64 -11.47 -7.73
N LEU A 219 8.40 -11.08 -8.98
CA LEU A 219 7.30 -10.16 -9.31
C LEU A 219 5.93 -10.75 -8.95
N LYS A 220 5.72 -12.06 -9.17
CA LYS A 220 4.48 -12.76 -8.76
C LYS A 220 4.33 -12.77 -7.24
N ALA A 221 5.40 -13.09 -6.50
CA ALA A 221 5.37 -13.10 -5.05
C ALA A 221 5.07 -11.69 -4.49
N HIS A 222 5.74 -10.67 -5.04
CA HIS A 222 5.51 -9.28 -4.68
C HIS A 222 4.06 -8.86 -4.95
N ALA A 223 3.48 -9.21 -6.09
CA ALA A 223 2.08 -8.93 -6.42
C ALA A 223 1.10 -9.52 -5.38
N VAL A 224 1.33 -10.75 -4.93
CA VAL A 224 0.50 -11.41 -3.92
C VAL A 224 0.62 -10.71 -2.56
N ILE A 225 1.84 -10.36 -2.14
CA ILE A 225 2.09 -9.69 -0.86
C ILE A 225 1.48 -8.29 -0.87
N SER A 226 1.72 -7.51 -1.92
CA SER A 226 1.21 -6.14 -2.06
C SER A 226 -0.32 -6.11 -2.07
N ARG A 227 -0.96 -7.04 -2.78
CA ARG A 227 -2.43 -7.19 -2.79
C ARG A 227 -2.96 -7.53 -1.40
N SER A 228 -2.35 -8.50 -0.73
CA SER A 228 -2.79 -8.94 0.60
C SER A 228 -2.68 -7.82 1.63
N TRP A 229 -1.59 -7.07 1.59
CA TRP A 229 -1.38 -5.90 2.44
C TRP A 229 -2.42 -4.81 2.17
N LEU A 230 -2.63 -4.44 0.89
CA LEU A 230 -3.61 -3.42 0.50
C LEU A 230 -5.02 -3.77 0.97
N LEU A 231 -5.47 -4.99 0.72
CA LEU A 231 -6.80 -5.43 1.13
C LEU A 231 -6.97 -5.43 2.66
N ALA A 232 -5.91 -5.77 3.40
CA ALA A 232 -5.91 -5.69 4.86
C ALA A 232 -6.03 -4.22 5.35
N GLN A 233 -5.34 -3.27 4.71
CA GLN A 233 -5.47 -1.83 5.02
C GLN A 233 -6.88 -1.31 4.73
N MET A 234 -7.43 -1.65 3.57
CA MET A 234 -8.79 -1.25 3.19
C MET A 234 -9.84 -1.82 4.16
N LYS A 235 -9.69 -3.08 4.58
CA LYS A 235 -10.56 -3.72 5.56
C LYS A 235 -10.46 -3.01 6.92
N LYS A 236 -9.25 -2.80 7.44
CA LYS A 236 -9.00 -2.08 8.69
C LYS A 236 -9.68 -0.71 8.70
N ARG A 237 -9.50 0.06 7.64
CA ARG A 237 -10.08 1.40 7.53
C ARG A 237 -11.60 1.39 7.60
N ARG A 238 -12.26 0.42 6.96
CA ARG A 238 -13.71 0.27 7.01
C ARG A 238 -14.20 -0.10 8.41
N GLU A 239 -13.53 -1.03 9.07
CA GLU A 239 -13.84 -1.44 10.45
C GLU A 239 -13.73 -0.26 11.43
N VAL A 240 -12.72 0.60 11.27
CA VAL A 240 -12.56 1.83 12.06
C VAL A 240 -13.69 2.82 11.79
N ALA A 241 -14.04 3.02 10.52
CA ALA A 241 -15.11 3.94 10.12
C ALA A 241 -16.51 3.48 10.66
N GLU A 242 -16.76 2.17 10.68
CA GLU A 242 -18.02 1.59 11.14
C GLU A 242 -18.12 1.54 12.68
N SER A 243 -17.01 1.30 13.37
CA SER A 243 -17.02 1.12 14.84
C SER A 243 -16.97 2.43 15.62
N GLY A 244 -16.56 3.54 14.99
CA GLY A 244 -16.36 4.83 15.67
C GLY A 244 -15.27 4.80 16.76
N ASN A 245 -14.59 3.69 16.93
CA ASN A 245 -13.55 3.50 17.94
C ASN A 245 -12.17 3.77 17.35
N ASN A 246 -11.32 4.45 18.11
CA ASN A 246 -9.90 4.50 17.83
C ASN A 246 -9.35 3.08 17.80
N PHE A 247 -8.73 2.71 16.68
CA PHE A 247 -8.14 1.41 16.51
C PHE A 247 -6.99 1.24 17.53
N PHE A 248 -7.10 0.25 18.40
CA PHE A 248 -6.01 -0.08 19.30
C PHE A 248 -4.83 -0.64 18.48
N SER A 249 -3.62 -0.14 18.74
CA SER A 249 -2.39 -0.57 18.08
C SER A 249 -2.04 -2.04 18.31
N PHE A 250 -2.81 -2.74 19.14
CA PHE A 250 -2.68 -4.17 19.35
C PHE A 250 -4.02 -4.83 19.74
N THR A 251 -4.19 -6.07 19.30
CA THR A 251 -5.28 -6.94 19.76
C THR A 251 -4.66 -8.22 20.34
N LYS A 252 -4.92 -8.50 21.61
CA LYS A 252 -4.50 -9.74 22.26
C LYS A 252 -5.71 -10.66 22.39
N LYS A 253 -5.65 -11.83 21.74
CA LYS A 253 -6.61 -12.93 21.91
C LYS A 253 -5.83 -14.15 22.37
N GLU A 254 -6.14 -14.69 23.55
CA GLU A 254 -5.50 -15.87 24.15
C GLU A 254 -4.03 -16.09 23.76
N ASP A 255 -3.77 -16.75 22.64
CA ASP A 255 -2.44 -17.09 22.13
C ASP A 255 -1.94 -16.19 20.96
N THR A 256 -2.70 -15.13 20.60
CA THR A 256 -2.39 -14.30 19.44
C THR A 256 -2.26 -12.85 19.84
N LEU A 257 -1.12 -12.24 19.55
CA LEU A 257 -0.88 -10.81 19.67
C LEU A 257 -0.75 -10.22 18.27
N ILE A 258 -1.75 -9.47 17.82
CA ILE A 258 -1.69 -8.68 16.62
C ILE A 258 -1.28 -7.27 17.04
N ARG A 259 -0.09 -6.85 16.67
CA ARG A 259 0.41 -5.51 16.91
C ARG A 259 0.55 -4.77 15.60
N TRP A 260 -0.20 -3.67 15.47
CA TRP A 260 0.03 -2.69 14.44
C TRP A 260 0.98 -1.65 15.04
N TYR A 261 2.10 -1.38 14.37
CA TYR A 261 2.98 -0.29 14.79
C TYR A 261 2.24 1.03 14.64
N ASP A 262 2.55 2.00 15.52
CA ASP A 262 1.98 3.34 15.45
C ASP A 262 2.22 3.91 14.05
N ARG A 263 1.17 3.93 13.28
CA ARG A 263 1.16 4.41 11.92
C ARG A 263 0.02 5.41 11.82
N GLU A 264 0.30 6.60 11.35
CA GLU A 264 -0.72 7.58 11.04
C GLU A 264 -1.64 7.00 9.96
N ASP A 265 -2.87 6.71 10.36
CA ASP A 265 -3.88 6.18 9.43
C ASP A 265 -4.49 7.32 8.63
N HIS A 266 -4.60 7.13 7.33
CA HIS A 266 -5.31 8.05 6.45
C HIS A 266 -6.81 7.98 6.69
N THR A 267 -7.47 9.15 6.79
CA THR A 267 -8.92 9.23 7.03
C THR A 267 -9.71 9.50 5.73
N LEU A 268 -9.11 10.18 4.75
CA LEU A 268 -9.77 10.58 3.51
C LEU A 268 -9.66 9.56 2.37
N PHE A 269 -8.64 8.70 2.40
CA PHE A 269 -8.33 7.72 1.35
C PHE A 269 -7.75 6.45 1.96
N ASP A 270 -7.69 5.36 1.20
CA ASP A 270 -7.26 4.06 1.70
C ASP A 270 -5.74 3.99 1.91
N VAL A 271 -4.95 4.52 0.96
CA VAL A 271 -3.50 4.52 0.97
C VAL A 271 -2.97 5.82 0.36
N CYS A 272 -1.74 6.23 0.70
CA CYS A 272 -1.04 7.30 -0.03
C CYS A 272 -0.15 6.72 -1.13
N ALA A 273 0.31 7.59 -2.03
CA ALA A 273 1.16 7.22 -3.15
C ALA A 273 2.65 7.07 -2.77
N ASP A 274 3.03 7.46 -1.54
CA ASP A 274 4.41 7.51 -1.07
C ASP A 274 4.81 6.25 -0.28
N ASP A 275 6.10 6.15 0.04
CA ASP A 275 6.74 5.03 0.76
C ASP A 275 6.13 4.73 2.15
N HIS A 276 5.34 5.65 2.71
CA HIS A 276 4.55 5.39 3.91
C HIS A 276 3.56 4.23 3.71
N CYS A 277 2.97 4.10 2.52
CA CYS A 277 2.09 2.99 2.14
C CYS A 277 2.80 2.03 1.18
N GLN A 278 2.52 2.16 -0.08
CA GLN A 278 3.19 1.46 -1.17
C GLN A 278 3.46 2.51 -2.24
N ARG A 279 4.66 2.48 -2.81
CA ARG A 279 5.02 3.44 -3.85
C ARG A 279 4.11 3.26 -5.07
N TYR A 280 3.34 4.29 -5.37
CA TYR A 280 2.40 4.34 -6.47
C TYR A 280 2.70 5.54 -7.37
N GLN A 281 3.19 5.30 -8.58
CA GLN A 281 3.64 6.36 -9.51
C GLN A 281 2.75 6.47 -10.76
N GLY A 282 1.59 5.83 -10.78
CA GLY A 282 0.68 5.87 -11.92
C GLY A 282 1.14 4.98 -13.08
N ILE A 283 1.06 5.52 -14.31
CA ILE A 283 1.35 4.81 -15.57
C ILE A 283 2.57 5.37 -16.30
N THR A 284 3.47 6.01 -15.60
CA THR A 284 4.71 6.58 -16.16
C THR A 284 5.72 5.53 -16.54
#